data_55ae36064762b7ab22c8e190bf25c963
#
_entry.id   55ae36064762b7ab22c8e190bf25c963
#
_cell.length_a   1.000
_cell.length_b   1.000
_cell.length_c   1.000
_cell.angle_alpha   90.00
_cell.angle_beta   90.00
_cell.angle_gamma   90.00
#
_symmetry.space_group_name_H-M   'P 1'
#
loop_
_entity.id
_entity.type
_entity.pdbx_description
1 polymer ?
#
loop_
_entity_poly.entity_id
_entity_poly.type
_entity_poly.pdbx_seq_one_letter_code
_entity_poly.pdbx_strand_id
1 'polypeptide(L)'
;MERLEKTSLKSLINQMELIAKGYFDDRKKRGTEFLNDSDNLIYINHRERFIKRVENAYLELDPLEQLVINNDFFYEDYPNWWTDLFSKNSYQYLKRRAIIHFLNVFYED
;
A
#
# COMPACT_ATOMS: atom_id res chain seq x y z
N MET A 1 -3.50 7.16 15.10
CA MET A 1 -4.87 6.77 14.77
C MET A 1 -5.31 5.57 15.57
N GLU A 2 -5.97 5.84 16.68
CA GLU A 2 -6.39 4.79 17.60
C GLU A 2 -7.34 3.78 16.97
N ARG A 3 -8.12 4.20 15.98
CA ARG A 3 -9.10 3.34 15.33
C ARG A 3 -8.49 2.15 14.63
N LEU A 4 -7.33 2.35 13.99
CA LEU A 4 -6.69 1.29 13.25
C LEU A 4 -6.16 0.19 14.16
N GLU A 5 -5.71 0.55 15.35
CA GLU A 5 -5.21 -0.44 16.31
C GLU A 5 -6.30 -1.39 16.79
N LYS A 6 -7.56 -0.97 16.74
CA LYS A 6 -8.70 -1.79 17.13
C LYS A 6 -9.35 -2.49 15.95
N THR A 7 -8.90 -2.20 14.73
CA THR A 7 -9.44 -2.79 13.52
C THR A 7 -8.91 -4.21 13.34
N SER A 8 -9.75 -5.13 12.89
CA SER A 8 -9.34 -6.52 12.67
C SER A 8 -8.27 -6.58 11.58
N LEU A 9 -7.41 -7.58 11.66
CA LEU A 9 -6.39 -7.80 10.66
C LEU A 9 -7.01 -8.01 9.26
N LYS A 10 -8.12 -8.74 9.19
CA LYS A 10 -8.82 -8.95 7.92
C LYS A 10 -9.25 -7.64 7.28
N SER A 11 -9.80 -6.72 8.06
CA SER A 11 -10.22 -5.41 7.56
C SER A 11 -9.03 -4.57 7.12
N LEU A 12 -7.93 -4.62 7.87
CA LEU A 12 -6.69 -3.93 7.51
C LEU A 12 -6.14 -4.47 6.18
N ILE A 13 -6.14 -5.77 6.02
CA ILE A 13 -5.68 -6.40 4.77
C ILE A 13 -6.55 -5.95 3.60
N ASN A 14 -7.88 -5.93 3.78
CA ASN A 14 -8.79 -5.50 2.72
C ASN A 14 -8.51 -4.06 2.29
N GLN A 15 -8.25 -3.16 3.24
CA GLN A 15 -7.91 -1.77 2.93
C GLN A 15 -6.61 -1.68 2.13
N MET A 16 -5.59 -2.44 2.53
CA MET A 16 -4.31 -2.45 1.82
C MET A 16 -4.45 -3.01 0.41
N GLU A 17 -5.24 -4.07 0.24
CA GLU A 17 -5.45 -4.67 -1.08
C GLU A 17 -6.11 -3.68 -2.05
N LEU A 18 -7.08 -2.92 -1.57
CA LEU A 18 -7.75 -1.90 -2.40
C LEU A 18 -6.78 -0.79 -2.79
N ILE A 19 -5.95 -0.34 -1.86
CA ILE A 19 -4.97 0.72 -2.14
C ILE A 19 -3.92 0.21 -3.13
N ALA A 20 -3.40 -1.00 -2.92
CA ALA A 20 -2.39 -1.57 -3.81
C ALA A 20 -2.94 -1.76 -5.23
N LYS A 21 -4.16 -2.25 -5.35
CA LYS A 21 -4.81 -2.41 -6.65
C LYS A 21 -4.96 -1.07 -7.36
N GLY A 22 -5.46 -0.07 -6.65
CA GLY A 22 -5.61 1.27 -7.22
C GLY A 22 -4.28 1.85 -7.65
N TYR A 23 -3.23 1.62 -6.87
CA TYR A 23 -1.89 2.10 -7.19
C TYR A 23 -1.39 1.51 -8.52
N PHE A 24 -1.52 0.20 -8.71
CA PHE A 24 -1.08 -0.43 -9.95
C PHE A 24 -1.92 0.00 -11.15
N ASP A 25 -3.24 0.10 -10.96
CA ASP A 25 -4.13 0.56 -12.03
C ASP A 25 -3.75 1.98 -12.47
N ASP A 26 -3.50 2.86 -11.53
CA ASP A 26 -3.15 4.26 -11.82
C ASP A 26 -1.77 4.37 -12.47
N ARG A 27 -0.82 3.54 -12.07
CA ARG A 27 0.51 3.52 -12.69
C ARG A 27 0.44 3.05 -14.15
N LYS A 28 -0.38 2.07 -14.46
CA LYS A 28 -0.58 1.62 -15.84
C LYS A 28 -1.14 2.74 -16.70
N LYS A 29 -2.11 3.48 -16.19
CA LYS A 29 -2.72 4.58 -16.92
C LYS A 29 -1.76 5.73 -17.14
N ARG A 30 -0.82 5.93 -16.22
CA ARG A 30 0.17 7.00 -16.30
C ARG A 30 0.95 6.97 -17.62
N GLY A 31 1.27 5.77 -18.12
CA GLY A 31 2.05 5.62 -19.35
C GLY A 31 1.25 5.65 -20.64
N THR A 32 -0.08 5.67 -20.56
CA THR A 32 -0.94 5.54 -21.74
C THR A 32 -1.80 6.76 -22.04
N GLU A 33 -1.75 7.79 -21.19
CA GLU A 33 -2.59 8.97 -21.35
C GLU A 33 -1.94 10.05 -22.19
N PHE A 34 -2.80 10.71 -23.00
CA PHE A 34 -2.39 11.84 -23.80
C PHE A 34 -2.92 13.12 -23.19
N LEU A 35 -2.08 14.13 -23.11
CA LEU A 35 -2.40 15.42 -22.47
C LEU A 35 -3.05 16.40 -23.41
N ASN A 36 -3.90 15.93 -24.32
CA ASN A 36 -4.53 16.78 -25.32
C ASN A 36 -5.84 17.40 -24.88
N ASP A 37 -6.35 16.96 -23.74
CA ASP A 37 -7.68 17.34 -23.26
C ASP A 37 -7.55 17.91 -21.86
N SER A 38 -8.08 19.11 -21.64
CA SER A 38 -8.02 19.75 -20.34
C SER A 38 -8.76 18.97 -19.26
N ASP A 39 -9.79 18.21 -19.61
CA ASP A 39 -10.51 17.37 -18.66
C ASP A 39 -9.62 16.24 -18.13
N ASN A 40 -8.74 15.71 -18.99
CA ASN A 40 -7.80 14.67 -18.59
C ASN A 40 -6.77 15.15 -17.58
N LEU A 41 -6.43 16.45 -17.60
CA LEU A 41 -5.47 17.01 -16.64
C LEU A 41 -5.95 16.88 -15.20
N ILE A 42 -7.25 17.03 -14.97
CA ILE A 42 -7.81 16.91 -13.62
C ILE A 42 -7.64 15.48 -13.12
N TYR A 43 -7.99 14.48 -13.94
CA TYR A 43 -7.84 13.07 -13.59
C TYR A 43 -6.38 12.68 -13.40
N ILE A 44 -5.51 13.19 -14.26
CA ILE A 44 -4.07 12.94 -14.17
C ILE A 44 -3.52 13.48 -12.85
N ASN A 45 -3.92 14.69 -12.45
CA ASN A 45 -3.47 15.30 -11.19
C ASN A 45 -3.93 14.49 -9.99
N HIS A 46 -5.19 14.03 -9.96
CA HIS A 46 -5.70 13.20 -8.88
C HIS A 46 -4.96 11.87 -8.80
N ARG A 47 -4.71 11.28 -9.95
CA ARG A 47 -3.98 10.02 -10.05
C ARG A 47 -2.55 10.16 -9.53
N GLU A 48 -1.87 11.21 -9.93
CA GLU A 48 -0.50 11.46 -9.48
C GLU A 48 -0.44 11.70 -7.97
N ARG A 49 -1.41 12.40 -7.41
CA ARG A 49 -1.50 12.60 -5.96
C ARG A 49 -1.67 11.28 -5.23
N PHE A 50 -2.56 10.42 -5.73
CA PHE A 50 -2.78 9.11 -5.13
C PHE A 50 -1.51 8.27 -5.16
N ILE A 51 -0.87 8.20 -6.34
CA ILE A 51 0.38 7.45 -6.51
C ILE A 51 1.42 7.96 -5.51
N LYS A 52 1.55 9.27 -5.39
CA LYS A 52 2.53 9.88 -4.51
C LYS A 52 2.24 9.59 -3.04
N ARG A 53 0.96 9.60 -2.66
CA ARG A 53 0.57 9.25 -1.28
C ARG A 53 0.97 7.81 -0.94
N VAL A 54 0.74 6.88 -1.86
CA VAL A 54 1.13 5.49 -1.67
C VAL A 54 2.65 5.37 -1.52
N GLU A 55 3.39 6.01 -2.42
CA GLU A 55 4.86 5.94 -2.41
C GLU A 55 5.43 6.57 -1.15
N ASN A 56 4.89 7.70 -0.72
CA ASN A 56 5.33 8.36 0.51
C ASN A 56 5.05 7.50 1.74
N ALA A 57 3.88 6.88 1.80
CA ALA A 57 3.54 5.99 2.93
C ALA A 57 4.50 4.81 3.00
N TYR A 58 4.83 4.23 1.85
CA TYR A 58 5.78 3.12 1.78
C TYR A 58 7.18 3.55 2.27
N LEU A 59 7.64 4.72 1.84
CA LEU A 59 8.96 5.22 2.21
C LEU A 59 9.09 5.53 3.71
N GLU A 60 7.99 5.79 4.39
CA GLU A 60 8.01 6.04 5.83
C GLU A 60 8.14 4.76 6.67
N LEU A 61 7.94 3.60 6.06
CA LEU A 61 8.02 2.33 6.78
C LEU A 61 9.48 1.96 7.07
N ASP A 62 9.70 1.20 8.15
CA ASP A 62 11.01 0.64 8.38
C ASP A 62 11.28 -0.53 7.41
N PRO A 63 12.55 -1.00 7.28
CA PRO A 63 12.87 -2.03 6.29
C PRO A 63 12.07 -3.33 6.41
N LEU A 64 11.77 -3.77 7.63
CA LEU A 64 10.98 -4.99 7.82
C LEU A 64 9.53 -4.78 7.41
N GLU A 65 8.98 -3.61 7.71
CA GLU A 65 7.63 -3.24 7.32
C GLU A 65 7.53 -3.14 5.80
N GLN A 66 8.52 -2.53 5.16
CA GLN A 66 8.58 -2.45 3.69
C GLN A 66 8.62 -3.84 3.07
N LEU A 67 9.37 -4.74 3.67
CA LEU A 67 9.48 -6.12 3.18
C LEU A 67 8.11 -6.81 3.17
N VAL A 68 7.33 -6.66 4.26
CA VAL A 68 6.00 -7.24 4.35
C VAL A 68 5.05 -6.62 3.32
N ILE A 69 4.99 -5.29 3.27
CA ILE A 69 4.07 -4.60 2.35
C ILE A 69 4.40 -4.96 0.90
N ASN A 70 5.69 -4.99 0.59
CA ASN A 70 6.14 -5.29 -0.77
C ASN A 70 5.75 -6.71 -1.20
N ASN A 71 6.04 -7.70 -0.36
CA ASN A 71 5.80 -9.10 -0.73
C ASN A 71 4.34 -9.52 -0.62
N ASP A 72 3.57 -8.92 0.28
CA ASP A 72 2.18 -9.32 0.51
C ASP A 72 1.18 -8.55 -0.35
N PHE A 73 1.53 -7.34 -0.82
CA PHE A 73 0.57 -6.48 -1.50
C PHE A 73 1.02 -5.97 -2.86
N PHE A 74 2.31 -5.69 -3.03
CA PHE A 74 2.79 -5.10 -4.28
C PHE A 74 3.38 -6.12 -5.24
N TYR A 75 4.13 -7.10 -4.75
CA TYR A 75 4.76 -8.13 -5.60
C TYR A 75 4.50 -9.50 -4.99
N GLU A 76 3.30 -10.01 -5.22
CA GLU A 76 2.79 -11.23 -4.58
C GLU A 76 3.29 -12.53 -5.25
N ASP A 77 4.56 -12.58 -5.64
CA ASP A 77 5.09 -13.74 -6.37
C ASP A 77 5.33 -14.95 -5.49
N TYR A 78 5.60 -14.75 -4.21
CA TYR A 78 5.97 -15.82 -3.29
C TYR A 78 5.14 -15.73 -2.00
N PRO A 79 3.97 -16.38 -1.95
CA PRO A 79 3.06 -16.24 -0.80
C PRO A 79 3.63 -16.73 0.53
N ASN A 80 4.61 -17.65 0.48
CA ASN A 80 5.23 -18.18 1.70
C ASN A 80 6.62 -17.61 1.97
N TRP A 81 6.90 -16.42 1.43
CA TRP A 81 8.22 -15.79 1.53
C TRP A 81 8.74 -15.64 2.96
N TRP A 82 7.82 -15.50 3.91
CA TRP A 82 8.15 -15.21 5.31
C TRP A 82 8.53 -16.44 6.13
N THR A 83 8.22 -17.65 5.65
CA THR A 83 8.32 -18.88 6.46
C THR A 83 9.72 -19.21 6.95
N ASP A 84 10.75 -18.84 6.19
CA ASP A 84 12.13 -19.07 6.59
C ASP A 84 12.68 -17.96 7.50
N LEU A 85 11.98 -16.84 7.61
CA LEU A 85 12.44 -15.66 8.35
C LEU A 85 11.73 -15.48 9.69
N PHE A 86 10.48 -15.87 9.77
CA PHE A 86 9.62 -15.57 10.92
C PHE A 86 8.75 -16.75 11.31
N SER A 87 8.41 -16.84 12.60
CA SER A 87 7.31 -17.67 13.02
C SER A 87 5.99 -17.07 12.55
N LYS A 88 4.93 -17.88 12.54
CA LYS A 88 3.61 -17.39 12.13
C LYS A 88 3.15 -16.21 12.99
N ASN A 89 3.33 -16.31 14.29
CA ASN A 89 2.91 -15.23 15.20
C ASN A 89 3.72 -13.95 14.99
N SER A 90 5.03 -14.08 14.80
CA SER A 90 5.89 -12.92 14.55
C SER A 90 5.55 -12.26 13.22
N TYR A 91 5.29 -13.06 12.20
CA TYR A 91 4.90 -12.55 10.89
C TYR A 91 3.57 -11.79 10.98
N GLN A 92 2.57 -12.37 11.64
CA GLN A 92 1.25 -11.71 11.74
C GLN A 92 1.34 -10.41 12.54
N TYR A 93 2.14 -10.38 13.59
CA TYR A 93 2.39 -9.16 14.37
C TYR A 93 3.03 -8.09 13.48
N LEU A 94 4.08 -8.46 12.76
CA LEU A 94 4.80 -7.55 11.88
C LEU A 94 3.89 -7.05 10.75
N LYS A 95 3.08 -7.94 10.17
CA LYS A 95 2.15 -7.57 9.10
C LYS A 95 1.13 -6.55 9.60
N ARG A 96 0.54 -6.79 10.78
CA ARG A 96 -0.39 -5.83 11.37
C ARG A 96 0.26 -4.48 11.60
N ARG A 97 1.45 -4.47 12.17
CA ARG A 97 2.20 -3.24 12.44
C ARG A 97 2.49 -2.48 11.15
N ALA A 98 2.92 -3.20 10.12
CA ALA A 98 3.25 -2.60 8.82
C ALA A 98 2.03 -1.94 8.18
N ILE A 99 0.90 -2.63 8.19
CA ILE A 99 -0.34 -2.10 7.59
C ILE A 99 -0.82 -0.87 8.36
N ILE A 100 -0.83 -0.93 9.69
CA ILE A 100 -1.27 0.21 10.50
C ILE A 100 -0.37 1.42 10.24
N HIS A 101 0.93 1.21 10.22
CA HIS A 101 1.88 2.31 9.96
C HIS A 101 1.64 2.90 8.57
N PHE A 102 1.52 2.05 7.55
CA PHE A 102 1.24 2.50 6.18
C PHE A 102 -0.05 3.32 6.12
N LEU A 103 -1.14 2.78 6.66
CA LEU A 103 -2.45 3.44 6.59
C LEU A 103 -2.47 4.75 7.37
N ASN A 104 -1.77 4.81 8.52
CA ASN A 104 -1.68 6.06 9.27
C ASN A 104 -1.04 7.17 8.44
N VAL A 105 0.06 6.87 7.77
CA VAL A 105 0.74 7.86 6.92
C VAL A 105 -0.13 8.19 5.71
N PHE A 106 -0.69 7.17 5.08
CA PHE A 106 -1.51 7.35 3.88
C PHE A 106 -2.73 8.23 4.15
N TYR A 107 -3.43 8.00 5.25
CA TYR A 107 -4.65 8.75 5.57
C TYR A 107 -4.38 10.16 6.12
N GLU A 108 -3.18 10.43 6.62
CA GLU A 108 -2.81 11.77 7.09
C GLU A 108 -2.59 12.76 5.94
N ASP A 109 -2.26 12.25 4.79
CA ASP A 109 -2.09 13.09 3.62
C ASP A 109 -3.46 13.44 3.01
#